data_9e4122c51790954c03f9ff93967f9b50
#
_entry.id   9e4122c51790954c03f9ff93967f9b50
#
_cell.length_a   1.000
_cell.length_b   1.000
_cell.length_c   1.000
_cell.angle_alpha   90.00
_cell.angle_beta   90.00
_cell.angle_gamma   90.00
#
_symmetry.space_group_name_H-M   'P 1'
#
loop_
_entity.id
_entity.type
_entity.pdbx_description
1 polymer ?
#
loop_
_entity_poly.entity_id
_entity_poly.type
_entity_poly.pdbx_seq_one_letter_code
_entity_poly.pdbx_strand_id
1 'polypeptide(L)'
;MKRKLQNITSKAYSVAAIVVLLFVWQILSSAGIVPSFLLPSPLEVVQAFVKDFPLLMEHAKVTLTEGFLGLTLGVVIGFVAAVLMDHFQGFYKAFYPIMVITQTIPTIAIAPLLVLWMGYEMAPKVTLIVIVTFFPIAIGLLEGFQSADKDTVNLLKAMGANRLQIFLHVKFPSSLGRFFASLRISVSYCVVGAVISEWLGGYNGLGVYMTRVR
;
A
#
# COMPACT_ATOMS: atom_id res chain seq x y z
N MET A 1 32.49 -1.60 -21.45
CA MET A 1 32.03 -2.83 -22.13
C MET A 1 31.66 -3.94 -21.14
N LYS A 2 32.49 -4.32 -20.16
CA LYS A 2 32.21 -5.38 -19.15
C LYS A 2 30.91 -5.18 -18.33
N ARG A 3 30.58 -3.95 -17.88
CA ARG A 3 29.32 -3.66 -17.13
C ARG A 3 28.04 -3.87 -17.96
N LYS A 4 28.07 -3.59 -19.27
CA LYS A 4 26.93 -3.87 -20.17
C LYS A 4 26.70 -5.37 -20.37
N LEU A 5 27.79 -6.14 -20.50
CA LEU A 5 27.74 -7.59 -20.64
C LEU A 5 27.23 -8.26 -19.35
N GLN A 6 27.67 -7.81 -18.16
CA GLN A 6 27.16 -8.31 -16.87
C GLN A 6 25.67 -8.03 -16.69
N ASN A 7 25.16 -6.85 -17.13
CA ASN A 7 23.73 -6.55 -17.08
C ASN A 7 22.90 -7.41 -18.06
N ILE A 8 23.44 -7.75 -19.21
CA ILE A 8 22.77 -8.61 -20.20
C ILE A 8 22.70 -10.05 -19.68
N THR A 9 23.80 -10.58 -19.13
CA THR A 9 23.83 -11.92 -18.56
C THR A 9 22.90 -12.05 -17.34
N SER A 10 22.87 -11.06 -16.43
CA SER A 10 21.97 -11.12 -15.26
C SER A 10 20.49 -11.08 -15.68
N LYS A 11 20.15 -10.29 -16.69
CA LYS A 11 18.79 -10.28 -17.26
C LYS A 11 18.44 -11.61 -17.94
N ALA A 12 19.38 -12.21 -18.65
CA ALA A 12 19.19 -13.50 -19.28
C ALA A 12 18.91 -14.62 -18.27
N TYR A 13 19.63 -14.64 -17.14
CA TYR A 13 19.35 -15.58 -16.03
C TYR A 13 17.97 -15.38 -15.42
N SER A 14 17.55 -14.14 -15.21
CA SER A 14 16.22 -13.85 -14.66
C SER A 14 15.11 -14.29 -15.62
N VAL A 15 15.26 -14.01 -16.92
CA VAL A 15 14.30 -14.45 -17.94
C VAL A 15 14.27 -15.98 -18.03
N ALA A 16 15.43 -16.63 -18.05
CA ALA A 16 15.52 -18.09 -18.08
C ALA A 16 14.83 -18.72 -16.86
N ALA A 17 15.03 -18.16 -15.66
CA ALA A 17 14.37 -18.64 -14.46
C ALA A 17 12.84 -18.54 -14.55
N ILE A 18 12.31 -17.41 -15.06
CA ILE A 18 10.86 -17.23 -15.26
C ILE A 18 10.32 -18.24 -16.29
N VAL A 19 11.04 -18.44 -17.42
CA VAL A 19 10.62 -19.40 -18.45
C VAL A 19 10.62 -20.83 -17.90
N VAL A 20 11.64 -21.21 -17.13
CA VAL A 20 11.69 -22.54 -16.49
C VAL A 20 10.53 -22.70 -15.50
N LEU A 21 10.22 -21.70 -14.69
CA LEU A 21 9.08 -21.75 -13.75
C LEU A 21 7.74 -21.92 -14.50
N LEU A 22 7.51 -21.15 -15.56
CA LEU A 22 6.31 -21.27 -16.38
C LEU A 22 6.22 -22.64 -17.05
N PHE A 23 7.34 -23.18 -17.52
CA PHE A 23 7.38 -24.50 -18.14
C PHE A 23 7.09 -25.62 -17.14
N VAL A 24 7.69 -25.55 -15.94
CA VAL A 24 7.39 -26.50 -14.85
C VAL A 24 5.93 -26.41 -14.45
N TRP A 25 5.37 -25.21 -14.31
CA TRP A 25 3.95 -25.02 -14.02
C TRP A 25 3.07 -25.63 -15.13
N GLN A 26 3.39 -25.39 -16.41
CA GLN A 26 2.63 -25.98 -17.53
C GLN A 26 2.67 -27.51 -17.48
N ILE A 27 3.82 -28.12 -17.21
CA ILE A 27 3.94 -29.59 -17.13
C ILE A 27 3.13 -30.15 -15.96
N LEU A 28 3.24 -29.58 -14.76
CA LEU A 28 2.53 -30.02 -13.56
C LEU A 28 1.01 -29.99 -13.76
N SER A 29 0.51 -28.94 -14.40
CA SER A 29 -0.91 -28.82 -14.71
C SER A 29 -1.35 -29.79 -15.81
N SER A 30 -0.58 -29.90 -16.91
CA SER A 30 -0.94 -30.75 -18.05
C SER A 30 -0.79 -32.25 -17.76
N ALA A 31 0.11 -32.62 -16.85
CA ALA A 31 0.30 -34.01 -16.42
C ALA A 31 -0.81 -34.53 -15.48
N GLY A 32 -1.77 -33.65 -15.10
CA GLY A 32 -2.87 -34.06 -14.20
C GLY A 32 -2.43 -34.36 -12.77
N ILE A 33 -1.19 -34.00 -12.38
CA ILE A 33 -0.67 -34.18 -11.03
C ILE A 33 -1.46 -33.33 -10.04
N VAL A 34 -1.87 -32.14 -10.47
CA VAL A 34 -2.74 -31.24 -9.73
C VAL A 34 -4.02 -31.04 -10.54
N PRO A 35 -5.21 -31.24 -9.94
CA PRO A 35 -6.48 -30.98 -10.61
C PRO A 35 -6.56 -29.56 -11.15
N SER A 36 -7.09 -29.37 -12.37
CA SER A 36 -7.15 -28.07 -13.06
C SER A 36 -7.95 -27.01 -12.30
N PHE A 37 -8.91 -27.41 -11.45
CA PHE A 37 -9.65 -26.49 -10.60
C PHE A 37 -8.82 -25.91 -9.44
N LEU A 38 -7.71 -26.55 -9.05
CA LEU A 38 -6.77 -26.04 -8.05
C LEU A 38 -5.62 -25.26 -8.68
N LEU A 39 -5.12 -25.74 -9.83
CA LEU A 39 -4.01 -25.13 -10.53
C LEU A 39 -4.25 -25.20 -12.06
N PRO A 40 -4.97 -24.25 -12.65
CA PRO A 40 -5.11 -24.16 -14.11
C PRO A 40 -3.75 -23.97 -14.76
N SER A 41 -3.63 -24.38 -16.02
CA SER A 41 -2.40 -24.18 -16.79
C SER A 41 -2.16 -22.69 -17.12
N PRO A 42 -0.91 -22.24 -17.33
CA PRO A 42 -0.64 -20.89 -17.78
C PRO A 42 -1.42 -20.48 -19.02
N LEU A 43 -1.64 -21.42 -19.97
CA LEU A 43 -2.42 -21.16 -21.17
C LEU A 43 -3.89 -20.90 -20.86
N GLU A 44 -4.50 -21.70 -19.98
CA GLU A 44 -5.89 -21.51 -19.52
C GLU A 44 -6.06 -20.18 -18.79
N VAL A 45 -5.08 -19.78 -17.96
CA VAL A 45 -5.08 -18.47 -17.28
C VAL A 45 -5.07 -17.32 -18.29
N VAL A 46 -4.24 -17.40 -19.34
CA VAL A 46 -4.19 -16.38 -20.40
C VAL A 46 -5.52 -16.34 -21.17
N GLN A 47 -6.08 -17.50 -21.51
CA GLN A 47 -7.37 -17.57 -22.21
C GLN A 47 -8.50 -16.98 -21.36
N ALA A 48 -8.59 -17.33 -20.08
CA ALA A 48 -9.55 -16.77 -19.15
C ALA A 48 -9.40 -15.26 -19.01
N PHE A 49 -8.14 -14.78 -18.87
CA PHE A 49 -7.85 -13.35 -18.79
C PHE A 49 -8.35 -12.57 -20.02
N VAL A 50 -8.11 -13.10 -21.23
CA VAL A 50 -8.57 -12.43 -22.47
C VAL A 50 -10.10 -12.48 -22.58
N LYS A 51 -10.71 -13.60 -22.23
CA LYS A 51 -12.18 -13.80 -22.29
C LYS A 51 -12.89 -12.86 -21.31
N ASP A 52 -12.40 -12.78 -20.07
CA ASP A 52 -13.07 -12.07 -18.99
C ASP A 52 -12.52 -10.64 -18.82
N PHE A 53 -11.66 -10.18 -19.76
CA PHE A 53 -11.00 -8.87 -19.68
C PHE A 53 -11.96 -7.69 -19.45
N PRO A 54 -13.13 -7.59 -20.13
CA PRO A 54 -14.07 -6.50 -19.88
C PRO A 54 -14.61 -6.53 -18.44
N LEU A 55 -14.98 -7.70 -17.94
CA LEU A 55 -15.46 -7.88 -16.57
C LEU A 55 -14.37 -7.57 -15.54
N LEU A 56 -13.14 -8.02 -15.78
CA LEU A 56 -11.98 -7.69 -14.96
C LEU A 56 -11.75 -6.18 -14.87
N MET A 57 -11.88 -5.46 -15.98
CA MET A 57 -11.73 -4.00 -16.00
C MET A 57 -12.84 -3.27 -15.25
N GLU A 58 -14.06 -3.79 -15.28
CA GLU A 58 -15.16 -3.26 -14.47
C GLU A 58 -14.87 -3.39 -12.97
N HIS A 59 -14.49 -4.59 -12.52
CA HIS A 59 -14.09 -4.83 -11.13
C HIS A 59 -12.84 -4.06 -10.74
N ALA A 60 -11.84 -3.96 -11.62
CA ALA A 60 -10.61 -3.20 -11.37
C ALA A 60 -10.88 -1.71 -11.15
N LYS A 61 -11.81 -1.10 -11.91
CA LYS A 61 -12.21 0.31 -11.70
C LYS A 61 -12.73 0.55 -10.29
N VAL A 62 -13.54 -0.37 -9.75
CA VAL A 62 -14.07 -0.28 -8.39
C VAL A 62 -12.94 -0.33 -7.37
N THR A 63 -12.10 -1.36 -7.42
CA THR A 63 -10.96 -1.54 -6.52
C THR A 63 -9.99 -0.35 -6.56
N LEU A 64 -9.68 0.14 -7.77
CA LEU A 64 -8.79 1.30 -7.94
C LEU A 64 -9.41 2.59 -7.41
N THR A 65 -10.72 2.78 -7.56
CA THR A 65 -11.41 3.96 -7.02
C THR A 65 -11.41 3.93 -5.49
N GLU A 66 -11.76 2.80 -4.88
CA GLU A 66 -11.72 2.60 -3.44
C GLU A 66 -10.29 2.80 -2.90
N GLY A 67 -9.30 2.21 -3.58
CA GLY A 67 -7.89 2.35 -3.26
C GLY A 67 -7.41 3.79 -3.34
N PHE A 68 -7.71 4.49 -4.42
CA PHE A 68 -7.30 5.89 -4.60
C PHE A 68 -7.90 6.81 -3.55
N LEU A 69 -9.20 6.66 -3.26
CA LEU A 69 -9.87 7.45 -2.22
C LEU A 69 -9.30 7.17 -0.84
N GLY A 70 -9.16 5.89 -0.48
CA GLY A 70 -8.62 5.50 0.83
C GLY A 70 -7.16 5.92 1.01
N LEU A 71 -6.31 5.73 -0.01
CA LEU A 71 -4.92 6.17 0.02
C LEU A 71 -4.80 7.70 0.15
N THR A 72 -5.57 8.44 -0.63
CA THR A 72 -5.55 9.91 -0.58
C THR A 72 -5.96 10.43 0.80
N LEU A 73 -7.04 9.90 1.36
CA LEU A 73 -7.47 10.24 2.72
C LEU A 73 -6.43 9.81 3.75
N GLY A 74 -5.85 8.62 3.63
CA GLY A 74 -4.80 8.13 4.51
C GLY A 74 -3.55 9.01 4.49
N VAL A 75 -3.14 9.49 3.30
CA VAL A 75 -2.02 10.44 3.14
C VAL A 75 -2.35 11.78 3.81
N VAL A 76 -3.53 12.34 3.59
CA VAL A 76 -3.93 13.62 4.18
C VAL A 76 -4.00 13.53 5.70
N ILE A 77 -4.67 12.51 6.24
CA ILE A 77 -4.81 12.30 7.68
C ILE A 77 -3.43 12.02 8.31
N GLY A 78 -2.62 11.18 7.66
CA GLY A 78 -1.25 10.87 8.11
C GLY A 78 -0.34 12.10 8.14
N PHE A 79 -0.43 12.95 7.11
CA PHE A 79 0.31 14.21 7.07
C PHE A 79 -0.11 15.15 8.18
N VAL A 80 -1.41 15.37 8.38
CA VAL A 80 -1.93 16.21 9.46
C VAL A 80 -1.51 15.68 10.83
N ALA A 81 -1.62 14.37 11.05
CA ALA A 81 -1.21 13.74 12.30
C ALA A 81 0.30 13.92 12.57
N ALA A 82 1.15 13.73 11.54
CA ALA A 82 2.60 13.92 11.66
C ALA A 82 2.96 15.37 12.01
N VAL A 83 2.32 16.35 11.36
CA VAL A 83 2.52 17.77 11.65
C VAL A 83 2.08 18.13 13.07
N LEU A 84 0.93 17.63 13.51
CA LEU A 84 0.44 17.85 14.87
C LEU A 84 1.38 17.23 15.92
N MET A 85 1.89 16.03 15.67
CA MET A 85 2.84 15.36 16.55
C MET A 85 4.21 16.08 16.60
N ASP A 86 4.69 16.60 15.46
CA ASP A 86 5.92 17.40 15.44
C ASP A 86 5.77 18.75 16.14
N HIS A 87 4.59 19.35 16.04
CA HIS A 87 4.33 20.66 16.61
C HIS A 87 4.00 20.61 18.10
N PHE A 88 3.19 19.64 18.55
CA PHE A 88 2.69 19.52 19.90
C PHE A 88 3.23 18.28 20.60
N GLN A 89 4.19 18.45 21.51
CA GLN A 89 4.81 17.32 22.22
C GLN A 89 3.80 16.53 23.10
N GLY A 90 2.77 17.20 23.64
CA GLY A 90 1.70 16.54 24.38
C GLY A 90 0.88 15.62 23.47
N PHE A 91 0.54 16.09 22.27
CA PHE A 91 -0.16 15.28 21.28
C PHE A 91 0.68 14.08 20.84
N TYR A 92 1.98 14.26 20.60
CA TYR A 92 2.91 13.16 20.30
C TYR A 92 2.88 12.08 21.38
N LYS A 93 3.06 12.48 22.65
CA LYS A 93 3.10 11.53 23.79
C LYS A 93 1.80 10.75 23.97
N ALA A 94 0.65 11.36 23.65
CA ALA A 94 -0.66 10.73 23.77
C ALA A 94 -0.99 9.87 22.54
N PHE A 95 -0.77 10.39 21.35
CA PHE A 95 -1.27 9.79 20.11
C PHE A 95 -0.34 8.72 19.52
N TYR A 96 0.97 8.90 19.62
CA TYR A 96 1.95 7.95 19.09
C TYR A 96 1.80 6.53 19.65
N PRO A 97 1.66 6.31 20.98
CA PRO A 97 1.45 4.97 21.54
C PRO A 97 0.15 4.32 21.04
N ILE A 98 -0.92 5.12 20.90
CA ILE A 98 -2.21 4.62 20.38
C ILE A 98 -2.04 4.14 18.94
N MET A 99 -1.37 4.92 18.10
CA MET A 99 -1.07 4.53 16.72
C MET A 99 -0.28 3.23 16.64
N VAL A 100 0.75 3.05 17.49
CA VAL A 100 1.55 1.82 17.52
C VAL A 100 0.69 0.62 17.94
N ILE A 101 -0.16 0.78 18.96
CA ILE A 101 -1.06 -0.29 19.42
C ILE A 101 -2.04 -0.69 18.31
N THR A 102 -2.60 0.27 17.57
CA THR A 102 -3.56 -0.04 16.49
C THR A 102 -2.95 -0.92 15.39
N GLN A 103 -1.63 -0.87 15.18
CA GLN A 103 -0.95 -1.71 14.20
C GLN A 103 -0.78 -3.17 14.64
N THR A 104 -0.98 -3.49 15.91
CA THR A 104 -0.95 -4.88 16.39
C THR A 104 -2.24 -5.63 16.07
N ILE A 105 -3.31 -4.93 15.71
CA ILE A 105 -4.60 -5.51 15.37
C ILE A 105 -4.58 -5.99 13.92
N PRO A 106 -4.82 -7.28 13.65
CA PRO A 106 -4.89 -7.78 12.28
C PRO A 106 -5.99 -7.08 11.49
N THR A 107 -5.65 -6.52 10.33
CA THR A 107 -6.59 -5.79 9.46
C THR A 107 -7.82 -6.61 9.10
N ILE A 108 -7.64 -7.91 8.86
CA ILE A 108 -8.74 -8.83 8.54
C ILE A 108 -9.76 -8.97 9.68
N ALA A 109 -9.37 -8.71 10.92
CA ALA A 109 -10.27 -8.74 12.06
C ALA A 109 -11.11 -7.45 12.17
N ILE A 110 -10.58 -6.32 11.68
CA ILE A 110 -11.27 -5.02 11.71
C ILE A 110 -12.34 -4.95 10.61
N ALA A 111 -12.08 -5.54 9.45
CA ALA A 111 -12.93 -5.41 8.27
C ALA A 111 -14.39 -5.84 8.51
N PRO A 112 -14.72 -6.99 9.16
CA PRO A 112 -16.11 -7.34 9.46
C PRO A 112 -16.82 -6.34 10.39
N LEU A 113 -16.09 -5.75 11.34
CA LEU A 113 -16.65 -4.74 12.25
C LEU A 113 -17.01 -3.47 11.50
N LEU A 114 -16.16 -3.03 10.57
CA LEU A 114 -16.46 -1.86 9.73
C LEU A 114 -17.70 -2.11 8.86
N VAL A 115 -17.83 -3.29 8.28
CA VAL A 115 -19.02 -3.66 7.50
C VAL A 115 -20.27 -3.66 8.38
N LEU A 116 -20.19 -4.20 9.60
CA LEU A 116 -21.30 -4.20 10.54
C LEU A 116 -21.77 -2.79 10.94
N TRP A 117 -20.83 -1.86 11.13
CA TRP A 117 -21.12 -0.49 11.57
C TRP A 117 -21.49 0.45 10.43
N MET A 118 -20.91 0.27 9.25
CA MET A 118 -20.99 1.22 8.12
C MET A 118 -21.75 0.65 6.91
N GLY A 119 -22.16 -0.63 6.95
CA GLY A 119 -22.86 -1.30 5.86
C GLY A 119 -21.90 -1.90 4.80
N TYR A 120 -22.47 -2.28 3.65
CA TYR A 120 -21.76 -3.04 2.61
C TYR A 120 -21.27 -2.19 1.43
N GLU A 121 -21.37 -0.88 1.52
CA GLU A 121 -21.02 0.04 0.43
C GLU A 121 -19.51 0.42 0.44
N MET A 122 -19.22 1.57 -0.15
CA MET A 122 -17.84 2.07 -0.29
C MET A 122 -17.21 2.51 1.05
N ALA A 123 -18.04 2.98 2.00
CA ALA A 123 -17.57 3.60 3.25
C ALA A 123 -16.66 2.67 4.10
N PRO A 124 -17.05 1.42 4.44
CA PRO A 124 -16.19 0.53 5.23
C PRO A 124 -14.89 0.17 4.51
N LYS A 125 -14.92 0.06 3.19
CA LYS A 125 -13.76 -0.30 2.38
C LYS A 125 -12.74 0.83 2.36
N VAL A 126 -13.18 2.05 2.06
CA VAL A 126 -12.33 3.25 2.10
C VAL A 126 -11.76 3.44 3.52
N THR A 127 -12.57 3.26 4.56
CA THR A 127 -12.13 3.38 5.96
C THR A 127 -11.04 2.36 6.29
N LEU A 128 -11.19 1.11 5.87
CA LEU A 128 -10.16 0.09 6.07
C LEU A 128 -8.84 0.48 5.40
N ILE A 129 -8.92 0.95 4.15
CA ILE A 129 -7.74 1.41 3.41
C ILE A 129 -7.08 2.60 4.12
N VAL A 130 -7.86 3.56 4.61
CA VAL A 130 -7.34 4.68 5.40
C VAL A 130 -6.57 4.17 6.62
N ILE A 131 -7.14 3.25 7.39
CA ILE A 131 -6.52 2.71 8.61
C ILE A 131 -5.15 2.08 8.31
N VAL A 132 -5.04 1.32 7.22
CA VAL A 132 -3.77 0.62 6.90
C VAL A 132 -2.73 1.51 6.23
N THR A 133 -3.16 2.59 5.55
CA THR A 133 -2.25 3.49 4.82
C THR A 133 -1.81 4.69 5.65
N PHE A 134 -2.63 5.15 6.57
CA PHE A 134 -2.37 6.32 7.42
C PHE A 134 -1.12 6.14 8.28
N PHE A 135 -0.95 4.99 8.93
CA PHE A 135 0.14 4.78 9.89
C PHE A 135 1.54 4.88 9.25
N PRO A 136 1.86 4.15 8.16
CA PRO A 136 3.17 4.28 7.53
C PRO A 136 3.47 5.73 7.09
N ILE A 137 2.47 6.46 6.59
CA ILE A 137 2.61 7.86 6.19
C ILE A 137 2.90 8.75 7.39
N ALA A 138 2.12 8.62 8.46
CA ALA A 138 2.28 9.45 9.66
C ALA A 138 3.66 9.25 10.30
N ILE A 139 4.09 8.00 10.46
CA ILE A 139 5.39 7.67 11.06
C ILE A 139 6.54 8.11 10.15
N GLY A 140 6.47 7.80 8.85
CA GLY A 140 7.54 8.17 7.92
C GLY A 140 7.75 9.68 7.82
N LEU A 141 6.66 10.46 7.81
CA LEU A 141 6.74 11.92 7.86
C LEU A 141 7.29 12.42 9.20
N LEU A 142 6.79 11.90 10.32
CA LEU A 142 7.25 12.30 11.65
C LEU A 142 8.76 12.04 11.84
N GLU A 143 9.21 10.84 11.48
CA GLU A 143 10.65 10.52 11.48
C GLU A 143 11.44 11.40 10.51
N GLY A 144 10.84 11.74 9.37
CA GLY A 144 11.41 12.68 8.41
C GLY A 144 11.61 14.06 9.02
N PHE A 145 10.60 14.61 9.70
CA PHE A 145 10.70 15.89 10.40
C PHE A 145 11.74 15.88 11.52
N GLN A 146 11.85 14.76 12.25
CA GLN A 146 12.82 14.59 13.32
C GLN A 146 14.26 14.36 12.83
N SER A 147 14.42 13.89 11.58
CA SER A 147 15.74 13.71 10.96
C SER A 147 16.36 14.98 10.39
N ALA A 148 15.65 16.11 10.48
CA ALA A 148 16.17 17.42 10.06
C ALA A 148 17.44 17.79 10.86
N ASP A 149 18.44 18.34 10.15
CA ASP A 149 19.70 18.70 10.75
C ASP A 149 19.52 19.76 11.85
N LYS A 150 19.96 19.39 13.06
CA LYS A 150 19.80 20.23 14.26
C LYS A 150 20.60 21.52 14.17
N ASP A 151 21.76 21.50 13.53
CA ASP A 151 22.62 22.67 13.43
C ASP A 151 22.01 23.70 12.48
N THR A 152 21.45 23.22 11.36
CA THR A 152 20.67 24.05 10.42
C THR A 152 19.43 24.65 11.11
N VAL A 153 18.71 23.87 11.90
CA VAL A 153 17.53 24.35 12.65
C VAL A 153 17.95 25.41 13.69
N ASN A 154 19.06 25.20 14.40
CA ASN A 154 19.56 26.15 15.40
C ASN A 154 20.08 27.43 14.74
N LEU A 155 20.77 27.34 13.61
CA LEU A 155 21.20 28.47 12.81
C LEU A 155 20.02 29.36 12.40
N LEU A 156 18.96 28.74 11.83
CA LEU A 156 17.76 29.48 11.44
C LEU A 156 17.09 30.17 12.63
N LYS A 157 17.05 29.51 13.80
CA LYS A 157 16.53 30.14 15.03
C LYS A 157 17.36 31.34 15.43
N ALA A 158 18.69 31.24 15.38
CA ALA A 158 19.59 32.35 15.68
C ALA A 158 19.44 33.57 14.72
N MET A 159 19.05 33.25 13.45
CA MET A 159 18.69 34.26 12.44
C MET A 159 17.28 34.84 12.61
N GLY A 160 16.54 34.43 13.63
CA GLY A 160 15.17 34.92 13.90
C GLY A 160 14.06 34.25 13.11
N ALA A 161 14.33 33.11 12.49
CA ALA A 161 13.30 32.37 11.75
C ALA A 161 12.19 31.83 12.68
N ASN A 162 10.93 31.98 12.28
CA ASN A 162 9.80 31.45 13.00
C ASN A 162 9.62 29.92 12.76
N ARG A 163 8.75 29.28 13.54
CA ARG A 163 8.52 27.83 13.44
C ARG A 163 8.07 27.38 12.05
N LEU A 164 7.20 28.15 11.39
CA LEU A 164 6.71 27.84 10.05
C LEU A 164 7.82 27.90 9.00
N GLN A 165 8.71 28.91 9.09
CA GLN A 165 9.86 29.02 8.21
C GLN A 165 10.82 27.84 8.37
N ILE A 166 11.12 27.43 9.61
CA ILE A 166 11.93 26.25 9.88
C ILE A 166 11.28 24.98 9.33
N PHE A 167 9.96 24.84 9.51
CA PHE A 167 9.22 23.71 8.99
C PHE A 167 9.31 23.65 7.47
N LEU A 168 8.94 24.72 6.78
CA LEU A 168 8.88 24.75 5.32
C LEU A 168 10.26 24.64 4.62
N HIS A 169 11.31 25.22 5.22
CA HIS A 169 12.63 25.28 4.56
C HIS A 169 13.58 24.15 4.98
N VAL A 170 13.35 23.51 6.12
CA VAL A 170 14.26 22.47 6.63
C VAL A 170 13.53 21.16 6.85
N LYS A 171 12.53 21.12 7.75
CA LYS A 171 11.91 19.87 8.17
C LYS A 171 11.13 19.19 7.04
N PHE A 172 10.27 19.93 6.34
CA PHE A 172 9.45 19.38 5.27
C PHE A 172 10.29 18.87 4.10
N PRO A 173 11.26 19.62 3.54
CA PRO A 173 12.14 19.09 2.50
C PRO A 173 12.95 17.88 2.94
N SER A 174 13.45 17.86 4.17
CA SER A 174 14.20 16.73 4.73
C SER A 174 13.34 15.46 4.86
N SER A 175 12.02 15.61 5.04
CA SER A 175 11.09 14.49 5.19
C SER A 175 10.70 13.81 3.88
N LEU A 176 10.90 14.45 2.72
CA LEU A 176 10.39 13.95 1.43
C LEU A 176 10.91 12.55 1.10
N GLY A 177 12.18 12.27 1.36
CA GLY A 177 12.75 10.94 1.11
C GLY A 177 12.03 9.83 1.90
N ARG A 178 11.75 10.07 3.19
CA ARG A 178 11.02 9.14 4.06
C ARG A 178 9.54 9.07 3.70
N PHE A 179 8.94 10.20 3.33
CA PHE A 179 7.56 10.26 2.84
C PHE A 179 7.37 9.35 1.62
N PHE A 180 8.22 9.47 0.60
CA PHE A 180 8.09 8.62 -0.59
C PHE A 180 8.37 7.14 -0.31
N ALA A 181 9.28 6.83 0.63
CA ALA A 181 9.48 5.46 1.08
C ALA A 181 8.22 4.89 1.76
N SER A 182 7.60 5.65 2.65
CA SER A 182 6.34 5.28 3.33
C SER A 182 5.16 5.22 2.36
N LEU A 183 5.09 6.13 1.40
CA LEU A 183 4.06 6.13 0.36
C LEU A 183 4.10 4.84 -0.47
N ARG A 184 5.30 4.36 -0.82
CA ARG A 184 5.46 3.08 -1.52
C ARG A 184 4.87 1.91 -0.72
N ILE A 185 5.12 1.87 0.58
CA ILE A 185 4.55 0.85 1.48
C ILE A 185 3.03 0.98 1.54
N SER A 186 2.52 2.20 1.71
CA SER A 186 1.09 2.49 1.78
C SER A 186 0.33 2.15 0.49
N VAL A 187 0.93 2.36 -0.68
CA VAL A 187 0.34 1.92 -1.97
C VAL A 187 0.17 0.40 -2.01
N SER A 188 1.16 -0.36 -1.52
CA SER A 188 1.03 -1.82 -1.45
C SER A 188 -0.07 -2.25 -0.47
N TYR A 189 -0.13 -1.62 0.71
CA TYR A 189 -1.19 -1.89 1.70
C TYR A 189 -2.58 -1.46 1.23
N CYS A 190 -2.67 -0.40 0.44
CA CYS A 190 -3.91 0.06 -0.17
C CYS A 190 -4.56 -1.05 -1.02
N VAL A 191 -3.79 -1.69 -1.91
CA VAL A 191 -4.28 -2.78 -2.76
C VAL A 191 -4.72 -3.97 -1.91
N VAL A 192 -3.91 -4.39 -0.94
CA VAL A 192 -4.24 -5.50 -0.03
C VAL A 192 -5.49 -5.16 0.80
N GLY A 193 -5.58 -3.95 1.34
CA GLY A 193 -6.72 -3.49 2.12
C GLY A 193 -8.01 -3.44 1.31
N ALA A 194 -7.94 -2.99 0.04
CA ALA A 194 -9.08 -2.99 -0.87
C ALA A 194 -9.60 -4.42 -1.10
N VAL A 195 -8.73 -5.35 -1.49
CA VAL A 195 -9.09 -6.75 -1.75
C VAL A 195 -9.69 -7.42 -0.51
N ILE A 196 -9.09 -7.23 0.68
CA ILE A 196 -9.61 -7.80 1.94
C ILE A 196 -10.99 -7.26 2.26
N SER A 197 -11.21 -5.94 2.11
CA SER A 197 -12.50 -5.32 2.39
C SER A 197 -13.59 -5.78 1.42
N GLU A 198 -13.24 -5.99 0.16
CA GLU A 198 -14.14 -6.51 -0.86
C GLU A 198 -14.56 -7.97 -0.60
N TRP A 199 -13.67 -8.81 -0.06
CA TRP A 199 -13.99 -10.19 0.31
C TRP A 199 -15.10 -10.27 1.36
N LEU A 200 -15.16 -9.32 2.27
CA LEU A 200 -16.01 -9.37 3.45
C LEU A 200 -17.31 -8.58 3.30
N GLY A 201 -17.41 -7.69 2.33
CA GLY A 201 -18.57 -6.83 2.19
C GLY A 201 -18.79 -6.22 0.82
N GLY A 202 -18.19 -6.78 -0.25
CA GLY A 202 -18.28 -6.23 -1.59
C GLY A 202 -19.34 -6.87 -2.48
N TYR A 203 -20.01 -6.06 -3.30
CA TYR A 203 -20.79 -6.54 -4.44
C TYR A 203 -19.94 -6.55 -5.72
N ASN A 204 -18.99 -5.63 -5.84
CA ASN A 204 -18.09 -5.43 -6.97
C ASN A 204 -16.67 -5.18 -6.46
N GLY A 205 -15.68 -5.45 -7.30
CA GLY A 205 -14.27 -5.29 -7.03
C GLY A 205 -13.48 -6.55 -7.36
N LEU A 206 -12.16 -6.43 -7.51
CA LEU A 206 -11.28 -7.57 -7.83
C LEU A 206 -11.29 -8.65 -6.75
N GLY A 207 -11.39 -8.26 -5.47
CA GLY A 207 -11.51 -9.21 -4.36
C GLY A 207 -12.82 -10.03 -4.45
N VAL A 208 -13.93 -9.39 -4.80
CA VAL A 208 -15.21 -10.08 -5.05
C VAL A 208 -15.10 -10.98 -6.25
N TYR A 209 -14.50 -10.54 -7.35
CA TYR A 209 -14.26 -11.34 -8.54
C TYR A 209 -13.48 -12.61 -8.19
N MET A 210 -12.39 -12.49 -7.42
CA MET A 210 -11.57 -13.64 -6.98
C MET A 210 -12.37 -14.70 -6.19
N THR A 211 -13.42 -14.32 -5.48
CA THR A 211 -14.23 -15.26 -4.71
C THR A 211 -15.36 -15.92 -5.52
N ARG A 212 -15.78 -15.29 -6.61
CA ARG A 212 -16.91 -15.74 -7.45
C ARG A 212 -16.50 -16.57 -8.66
N VAL A 213 -15.30 -16.33 -9.19
CA VAL A 213 -14.76 -17.09 -10.32
C VAL A 213 -14.17 -18.40 -9.78
N ARG A 214 -14.87 -19.51 -10.06
CA ARG A 214 -14.45 -20.87 -9.76
C ARG A 214 -14.29 -21.65 -11.04
#